data_9b146a51e4aa687d8b6f2982c3a08e73
#
_entry.id   9b146a51e4aa687d8b6f2982c3a08e73
#
_cell.length_a   1.000
_cell.length_b   1.000
_cell.length_c   1.000
_cell.angle_alpha   90.00
_cell.angle_beta   90.00
_cell.angle_gamma   90.00
#
_symmetry.space_group_name_H-M   'P 1'
#
loop_
_entity.id
_entity.type
_entity.pdbx_description
1 polymer ?
#
loop_
_entity_poly.entity_id
_entity_poly.type
_entity_poly.pdbx_seq_one_letter_code
_entity_poly.pdbx_strand_id
1 'polypeptide(L)'
;DETIKKYVAIVGLLTHECGHVLYTDFYHSNEVYDSWLGYNFSWGRFVDVSLQEKAEEAKKALNTYPNIRSVFIYDMKSMVNVMEDIFIENMLNLYYSGIYTAGLSLLNNALYECSKTTQEELYEKVVEGNLSITAAVIINLQIKFKLGKEVRNSQNLSKEEEQVKVLVEDFIDENRNIIEKLCWESDGSKRWMLN
;
A
#
# COMPACT_ATOMS: atom_id res chain seq x y z
N ASP A 1 5.69 30.28 11.11
CA ASP A 1 5.19 31.02 9.97
C ASP A 1 4.59 30.05 8.94
N GLU A 2 3.35 30.29 8.56
CA GLU A 2 2.57 29.46 7.61
C GLU A 2 3.25 29.36 6.24
N THR A 3 3.90 30.43 5.81
CA THR A 3 4.63 30.49 4.54
C THR A 3 5.84 29.54 4.55
N ILE A 4 6.56 29.47 5.66
CA ILE A 4 7.68 28.55 5.82
C ILE A 4 7.20 27.11 5.80
N LYS A 5 6.11 26.79 6.48
CA LYS A 5 5.52 25.43 6.46
C LYS A 5 5.12 25.01 5.04
N LYS A 6 4.47 25.89 4.28
CA LYS A 6 4.11 25.61 2.88
C LYS A 6 5.35 25.38 2.01
N TYR A 7 6.39 26.21 2.16
CA TYR A 7 7.64 26.02 1.45
C TYR A 7 8.29 24.66 1.77
N VAL A 8 8.39 24.32 3.05
CA VAL A 8 8.99 23.05 3.48
C VAL A 8 8.15 21.86 2.99
N ALA A 9 6.82 21.96 2.96
CA ALA A 9 5.95 20.91 2.39
C ALA A 9 6.17 20.74 0.87
N ILE A 10 6.36 21.85 0.12
CA ILE A 10 6.71 21.81 -1.31
C ILE A 10 8.06 21.11 -1.51
N VAL A 11 9.07 21.42 -0.68
CA VAL A 11 10.35 20.71 -0.71
C VAL A 11 10.15 19.22 -0.44
N GLY A 12 9.30 18.86 0.51
CA GLY A 12 8.94 17.47 0.79
C GLY A 12 8.33 16.76 -0.42
N LEU A 13 7.38 17.39 -1.11
CA LEU A 13 6.79 16.85 -2.32
C LEU A 13 7.83 16.66 -3.44
N LEU A 14 8.66 17.68 -3.70
CA LEU A 14 9.73 17.57 -4.69
C LEU A 14 10.74 16.48 -4.31
N THR A 15 11.06 16.33 -3.04
CA THR A 15 11.94 15.27 -2.55
C THR A 15 11.33 13.89 -2.81
N HIS A 16 10.03 13.72 -2.59
CA HIS A 16 9.30 12.49 -2.90
C HIS A 16 9.40 12.15 -4.39
N GLU A 17 9.10 13.09 -5.27
CA GLU A 17 9.20 12.89 -6.73
C GLU A 17 10.65 12.57 -7.18
N CYS A 18 11.63 13.23 -6.59
CA CYS A 18 13.04 12.88 -6.82
C CYS A 18 13.36 11.46 -6.33
N GLY A 19 12.73 11.01 -5.26
CA GLY A 19 12.85 9.63 -4.77
C GLY A 19 12.46 8.60 -5.81
N HIS A 20 11.37 8.82 -6.53
CA HIS A 20 10.99 7.96 -7.65
C HIS A 20 12.05 7.91 -8.74
N VAL A 21 12.66 9.04 -9.10
CA VAL A 21 13.73 9.09 -10.11
C VAL A 21 14.97 8.33 -9.65
N LEU A 22 15.29 8.39 -8.36
CA LEU A 22 16.53 7.82 -7.81
C LEU A 22 16.42 6.34 -7.45
N TYR A 23 15.26 5.89 -7.00
CA TYR A 23 15.10 4.61 -6.32
C TYR A 23 14.04 3.68 -6.93
N THR A 24 13.08 4.18 -7.73
CA THR A 24 12.07 3.31 -8.33
C THR A 24 12.71 2.42 -9.39
N ASP A 25 12.55 1.12 -9.22
CA ASP A 25 12.90 0.15 -10.25
C ASP A 25 11.71 0.00 -11.22
N PHE A 26 11.66 0.91 -12.19
CA PHE A 26 10.59 0.92 -13.19
C PHE A 26 10.55 -0.35 -14.05
N TYR A 27 11.68 -1.03 -14.20
CA TYR A 27 11.73 -2.25 -15.00
C TYR A 27 10.97 -3.38 -14.31
N HIS A 28 11.36 -3.75 -13.09
CA HIS A 28 10.74 -4.87 -12.38
C HIS A 28 9.32 -4.56 -11.88
N SER A 29 9.04 -3.32 -11.48
CA SER A 29 7.69 -2.93 -11.10
C SER A 29 6.72 -3.00 -12.29
N ASN A 30 7.16 -2.62 -13.48
CA ASN A 30 6.37 -2.75 -14.70
C ASN A 30 6.19 -4.21 -15.10
N GLU A 31 7.20 -5.08 -14.98
CA GLU A 31 7.04 -6.52 -15.25
C GLU A 31 5.96 -7.15 -14.36
N VAL A 32 5.96 -6.83 -13.06
CA VAL A 32 4.89 -7.26 -12.14
C VAL A 32 3.54 -6.74 -12.59
N TYR A 33 3.46 -5.45 -12.91
CA TYR A 33 2.24 -4.80 -13.34
C TYR A 33 1.70 -5.38 -14.66
N ASP A 34 2.57 -5.57 -15.66
CA ASP A 34 2.20 -6.14 -16.96
C ASP A 34 1.77 -7.61 -16.83
N SER A 35 2.36 -8.36 -15.92
CA SER A 35 1.93 -9.73 -15.62
C SER A 35 0.48 -9.76 -15.11
N TRP A 36 0.08 -8.78 -14.31
CA TRP A 36 -1.30 -8.66 -13.83
C TRP A 36 -2.28 -8.20 -14.90
N LEU A 37 -1.89 -7.23 -15.74
CA LEU A 37 -2.71 -6.77 -16.87
C LEU A 37 -2.89 -7.84 -17.93
N GLY A 38 -1.81 -8.58 -18.22
CA GLY A 38 -1.79 -9.61 -19.26
C GLY A 38 -2.44 -10.93 -18.87
N TYR A 39 -2.91 -11.10 -17.62
CA TYR A 39 -3.39 -12.38 -17.08
C TYR A 39 -2.37 -13.52 -17.09
N ASN A 40 -1.14 -13.23 -17.39
CA ASN A 40 -0.02 -14.16 -17.29
C ASN A 40 0.50 -14.22 -15.84
N PHE A 41 -0.45 -14.26 -14.87
CA PHE A 41 -0.08 -14.57 -13.51
C PHE A 41 0.60 -15.93 -13.48
N SER A 42 1.90 -15.95 -13.45
CA SER A 42 2.53 -17.00 -12.70
C SER A 42 2.30 -16.65 -11.22
N TRP A 43 1.12 -16.98 -10.73
CA TRP A 43 0.94 -17.13 -9.30
C TRP A 43 2.06 -18.04 -8.89
N GLY A 44 3.05 -17.55 -8.17
CA GLY A 44 4.22 -18.34 -7.81
C GLY A 44 3.80 -19.72 -7.32
N ARG A 45 4.66 -20.67 -7.31
CA ARG A 45 4.33 -21.97 -6.76
C ARG A 45 4.11 -21.78 -5.27
N PHE A 46 2.86 -21.53 -4.89
CA PHE A 46 2.49 -21.53 -3.49
C PHE A 46 2.86 -22.88 -2.89
N VAL A 47 3.66 -22.84 -1.85
CA VAL A 47 4.05 -24.05 -1.10
C VAL A 47 2.82 -24.68 -0.44
N ASP A 48 1.82 -23.84 -0.12
CA ASP A 48 0.57 -24.26 0.48
C ASP A 48 -0.49 -24.57 -0.61
N VAL A 49 -0.93 -25.81 -0.64
CA VAL A 49 -1.97 -26.28 -1.60
C VAL A 49 -3.27 -25.51 -1.44
N SER A 50 -3.63 -25.09 -0.23
CA SER A 50 -4.85 -24.33 0.04
C SER A 50 -4.82 -22.93 -0.58
N LEU A 51 -3.64 -22.29 -0.60
CA LEU A 51 -3.43 -21.01 -1.27
C LEU A 51 -3.45 -21.16 -2.79
N GLN A 52 -2.92 -22.25 -3.32
CA GLN A 52 -2.99 -22.55 -4.75
C GLN A 52 -4.44 -22.71 -5.22
N GLU A 53 -5.28 -23.46 -4.48
CA GLU A 53 -6.68 -23.62 -4.79
C GLU A 53 -7.44 -22.28 -4.77
N LYS A 54 -7.24 -21.45 -3.74
CA LYS A 54 -7.81 -20.10 -3.65
C LYS A 54 -7.37 -19.18 -4.79
N ALA A 55 -6.10 -19.27 -5.19
CA ALA A 55 -5.57 -18.52 -6.32
C ALA A 55 -6.24 -18.92 -7.65
N GLU A 56 -6.47 -20.21 -7.89
CA GLU A 56 -7.17 -20.68 -9.08
C GLU A 56 -8.66 -20.26 -9.07
N GLU A 57 -9.30 -20.28 -7.91
CA GLU A 57 -10.67 -19.76 -7.75
C GLU A 57 -10.74 -18.26 -8.03
N ALA A 58 -9.81 -17.47 -7.48
CA ALA A 58 -9.72 -16.05 -7.73
C ALA A 58 -9.49 -15.75 -9.22
N LYS A 59 -8.57 -16.46 -9.87
CA LYS A 59 -8.31 -16.37 -11.31
C LYS A 59 -9.56 -16.67 -12.14
N LYS A 60 -10.31 -17.70 -11.77
CA LYS A 60 -11.58 -18.04 -12.42
C LYS A 60 -12.60 -16.91 -12.25
N ALA A 61 -12.73 -16.35 -11.05
CA ALA A 61 -13.62 -15.23 -10.78
C ALA A 61 -13.25 -13.98 -11.60
N LEU A 62 -11.96 -13.61 -11.66
CA LEU A 62 -11.46 -12.49 -12.45
C LEU A 62 -11.72 -12.66 -13.96
N ASN A 63 -11.65 -13.90 -14.48
CA ASN A 63 -11.95 -14.19 -15.88
C ASN A 63 -13.47 -14.18 -16.17
N THR A 64 -14.29 -14.48 -15.16
CA THR A 64 -15.74 -14.59 -15.33
C THR A 64 -16.45 -13.24 -15.15
N TYR A 65 -15.92 -12.38 -14.29
CA TYR A 65 -16.57 -11.13 -13.89
C TYR A 65 -15.72 -9.88 -14.19
N PRO A 66 -15.95 -9.22 -15.35
CA PRO A 66 -15.13 -8.05 -15.74
C PRO A 66 -15.09 -6.90 -14.72
N ASN A 67 -16.19 -6.69 -13.98
CA ASN A 67 -16.25 -5.64 -12.95
C ASN A 67 -15.32 -5.94 -11.77
N ILE A 68 -15.31 -7.20 -11.29
CA ILE A 68 -14.39 -7.64 -10.23
C ILE A 68 -12.95 -7.49 -10.69
N ARG A 69 -12.69 -7.84 -11.95
CA ARG A 69 -11.38 -7.67 -12.57
C ARG A 69 -10.90 -6.22 -12.56
N SER A 70 -11.76 -5.28 -12.92
CA SER A 70 -11.41 -3.86 -12.95
C SER A 70 -11.04 -3.34 -11.56
N VAL A 71 -11.80 -3.72 -10.54
CA VAL A 71 -11.52 -3.37 -9.13
C VAL A 71 -10.19 -4.00 -8.69
N PHE A 72 -9.97 -5.28 -8.97
CA PHE A 72 -8.73 -5.98 -8.63
C PHE A 72 -7.51 -5.29 -9.26
N ILE A 73 -7.54 -4.96 -10.55
CA ILE A 73 -6.43 -4.27 -11.24
C ILE A 73 -6.18 -2.91 -10.62
N TYR A 74 -7.24 -2.16 -10.31
CA TYR A 74 -7.12 -0.86 -9.65
C TYR A 74 -6.47 -0.98 -8.26
N ASP A 75 -6.93 -1.92 -7.44
CA ASP A 75 -6.42 -2.15 -6.10
C ASP A 75 -4.95 -2.61 -6.14
N MET A 76 -4.61 -3.53 -7.05
CA MET A 76 -3.22 -3.98 -7.23
C MET A 76 -2.28 -2.85 -7.66
N LYS A 77 -2.74 -1.99 -8.58
CA LYS A 77 -1.98 -0.79 -8.98
C LYS A 77 -1.76 0.15 -7.80
N SER A 78 -2.79 0.37 -7.00
CA SER A 78 -2.71 1.20 -5.80
C SER A 78 -1.76 0.59 -4.76
N MET A 79 -1.77 -0.74 -4.60
CA MET A 79 -0.85 -1.45 -3.71
C MET A 79 0.61 -1.25 -4.13
N VAL A 80 0.93 -1.45 -5.41
CA VAL A 80 2.28 -1.24 -5.94
C VAL A 80 2.73 0.20 -5.69
N ASN A 81 1.89 1.19 -5.99
CA ASN A 81 2.22 2.59 -5.78
C ASN A 81 2.52 2.88 -4.29
N VAL A 82 1.68 2.38 -3.38
CA VAL A 82 1.89 2.61 -1.94
C VAL A 82 3.17 1.92 -1.44
N MET A 83 3.45 0.68 -1.89
CA MET A 83 4.69 0.00 -1.54
C MET A 83 5.92 0.72 -2.09
N GLU A 84 5.84 1.25 -3.31
CA GLU A 84 6.91 2.03 -3.92
C GLU A 84 7.13 3.35 -3.17
N ASP A 85 6.06 4.08 -2.84
CA ASP A 85 6.12 5.30 -2.04
C ASP A 85 6.79 5.08 -0.69
N ILE A 86 6.42 4.01 0.02
CA ILE A 86 7.02 3.66 1.31
C ILE A 86 8.51 3.37 1.12
N PHE A 87 8.86 2.61 0.11
CA PHE A 87 10.25 2.26 -0.18
C PHE A 87 11.11 3.49 -0.49
N ILE A 88 10.68 4.33 -1.42
CA ILE A 88 11.48 5.52 -1.80
C ILE A 88 11.65 6.49 -0.63
N GLU A 89 10.62 6.68 0.21
CA GLU A 89 10.71 7.53 1.38
C GLU A 89 11.63 6.93 2.46
N ASN A 90 11.64 5.61 2.61
CA ASN A 90 12.60 4.93 3.48
C ASN A 90 14.05 5.14 2.99
N MET A 91 14.29 5.01 1.68
CA MET A 91 15.61 5.26 1.10
C MET A 91 16.02 6.72 1.24
N LEU A 92 15.11 7.65 0.99
CA LEU A 92 15.36 9.07 1.19
C LEU A 92 15.70 9.39 2.65
N ASN A 93 14.97 8.84 3.61
CA ASN A 93 15.24 9.02 5.03
C ASN A 93 16.57 8.38 5.47
N LEU A 94 17.00 7.30 4.82
CA LEU A 94 18.26 6.64 5.12
C LEU A 94 19.47 7.41 4.60
N TYR A 95 19.39 7.97 3.39
CA TYR A 95 20.54 8.55 2.71
C TYR A 95 20.60 10.09 2.74
N TYR A 96 19.48 10.76 3.04
CA TYR A 96 19.39 12.21 3.06
C TYR A 96 18.93 12.70 4.43
N SER A 97 19.21 13.97 4.72
CA SER A 97 18.87 14.59 6.01
C SER A 97 18.47 16.05 5.84
N GLY A 98 18.14 16.71 6.93
CA GLY A 98 17.84 18.14 6.98
C GLY A 98 16.48 18.49 6.39
N ILE A 99 16.44 19.49 5.51
CA ILE A 99 15.20 20.04 4.97
C ILE A 99 14.40 19.01 4.14
N TYR A 100 15.07 18.05 3.52
CA TYR A 100 14.43 17.01 2.68
C TYR A 100 13.57 16.08 3.52
N THR A 101 14.14 15.47 4.55
CA THR A 101 13.39 14.56 5.44
C THR A 101 12.40 15.32 6.32
N ALA A 102 12.74 16.54 6.74
CA ALA A 102 11.79 17.40 7.45
C ALA A 102 10.58 17.77 6.56
N GLY A 103 10.82 18.01 5.26
CA GLY A 103 9.79 18.28 4.28
C GLY A 103 8.86 17.08 4.07
N LEU A 104 9.39 15.87 3.91
CA LEU A 104 8.63 14.63 3.81
C LEU A 104 7.78 14.40 5.07
N SER A 105 8.38 14.53 6.25
CA SER A 105 7.68 14.36 7.52
C SER A 105 6.54 15.37 7.70
N LEU A 106 6.76 16.63 7.33
CA LEU A 106 5.73 17.67 7.39
C LEU A 106 4.59 17.37 6.41
N LEU A 107 4.91 16.99 5.17
CA LEU A 107 3.93 16.62 4.15
C LEU A 107 3.07 15.44 4.60
N ASN A 108 3.71 14.37 5.05
CA ASN A 108 3.03 13.15 5.50
C ASN A 108 2.13 13.42 6.71
N ASN A 109 2.59 14.22 7.68
CA ASN A 109 1.77 14.61 8.81
C ASN A 109 0.57 15.47 8.38
N ALA A 110 0.76 16.40 7.45
CA ALA A 110 -0.34 17.21 6.93
C ALA A 110 -1.38 16.36 6.20
N LEU A 111 -0.95 15.41 5.37
CA LEU A 111 -1.86 14.47 4.68
C LEU A 111 -2.64 13.62 5.67
N TYR A 112 -2.00 13.10 6.72
CA TYR A 112 -2.66 12.33 7.77
C TYR A 112 -3.70 13.17 8.51
N GLU A 113 -3.36 14.40 8.89
CA GLU A 113 -4.31 15.30 9.57
C GLU A 113 -5.46 15.73 8.68
N CYS A 114 -5.23 15.88 7.37
CA CYS A 114 -6.29 16.21 6.41
C CYS A 114 -7.22 15.02 6.13
N SER A 115 -6.73 13.79 6.14
CA SER A 115 -7.54 12.60 5.82
C SER A 115 -8.65 12.37 6.83
N LYS A 116 -8.39 12.66 8.12
CA LYS A 116 -9.31 12.46 9.26
C LYS A 116 -9.99 11.08 9.31
N THR A 117 -9.52 10.11 8.53
CA THR A 117 -10.11 8.79 8.43
C THR A 117 -10.04 8.07 9.77
N THR A 118 -11.17 7.62 10.27
CA THR A 118 -11.31 6.78 11.46
C THR A 118 -11.50 5.31 11.06
N GLN A 119 -11.31 4.39 11.99
CA GLN A 119 -11.60 2.97 11.77
C GLN A 119 -13.08 2.76 11.43
N GLU A 120 -13.97 3.45 12.12
CA GLU A 120 -15.41 3.40 11.88
C GLU A 120 -15.73 3.77 10.43
N GLU A 121 -15.34 4.97 9.99
CA GLU A 121 -15.59 5.44 8.61
C GLU A 121 -14.96 4.53 7.54
N LEU A 122 -13.81 3.94 7.83
CA LEU A 122 -13.11 3.07 6.91
C LEU A 122 -13.83 1.72 6.77
N TYR A 123 -14.15 1.09 7.90
CA TYR A 123 -14.73 -0.26 7.90
C TYR A 123 -16.23 -0.24 7.59
N GLU A 124 -16.96 0.83 7.95
CA GLU A 124 -18.34 1.06 7.51
C GLU A 124 -18.43 1.03 5.97
N LYS A 125 -17.54 1.75 5.27
CA LYS A 125 -17.49 1.74 3.80
C LYS A 125 -17.23 0.35 3.20
N VAL A 126 -16.48 -0.50 3.91
CA VAL A 126 -16.25 -1.88 3.47
C VAL A 126 -17.50 -2.72 3.67
N VAL A 127 -18.15 -2.60 4.83
CA VAL A 127 -19.40 -3.32 5.14
C VAL A 127 -20.52 -2.95 4.17
N GLU A 128 -20.61 -1.66 3.81
CA GLU A 128 -21.58 -1.16 2.83
C GLU A 128 -21.25 -1.54 1.38
N GLY A 129 -20.08 -2.10 1.10
CA GLY A 129 -19.62 -2.41 -0.25
C GLY A 129 -19.13 -1.21 -1.07
N ASN A 130 -18.93 -0.06 -0.43
CA ASN A 130 -18.43 1.17 -1.04
C ASN A 130 -16.90 1.20 -1.15
N LEU A 131 -16.21 0.30 -0.44
CA LEU A 131 -14.77 0.13 -0.44
C LEU A 131 -14.43 -1.37 -0.43
N SER A 132 -13.40 -1.79 -1.17
CA SER A 132 -12.91 -3.16 -1.09
C SER A 132 -12.10 -3.39 0.19
N ILE A 133 -12.04 -4.64 0.67
CA ILE A 133 -11.14 -5.03 1.77
C ILE A 133 -9.69 -4.71 1.39
N THR A 134 -9.30 -4.97 0.15
CA THR A 134 -7.95 -4.65 -0.36
C THR A 134 -7.64 -3.16 -0.25
N ALA A 135 -8.58 -2.29 -0.60
CA ALA A 135 -8.41 -0.85 -0.44
C ALA A 135 -8.26 -0.45 1.04
N ALA A 136 -8.99 -1.09 1.96
CA ALA A 136 -8.80 -0.87 3.39
C ALA A 136 -7.41 -1.34 3.88
N VAL A 137 -6.90 -2.46 3.37
CA VAL A 137 -5.52 -2.91 3.61
C VAL A 137 -4.52 -1.86 3.13
N ILE A 138 -4.67 -1.36 1.90
CA ILE A 138 -3.78 -0.35 1.31
C ILE A 138 -3.73 0.92 2.18
N ILE A 139 -4.88 1.41 2.65
CA ILE A 139 -4.96 2.58 3.53
C ILE A 139 -4.24 2.32 4.86
N ASN A 140 -4.44 1.14 5.46
CA ASN A 140 -3.74 0.76 6.69
C ASN A 140 -2.22 0.65 6.49
N LEU A 141 -1.76 0.06 5.38
CA LEU A 141 -0.35 -0.02 5.03
C LEU A 141 0.27 1.37 4.88
N GLN A 142 -0.40 2.27 4.18
CA GLN A 142 0.06 3.64 4.01
C GLN A 142 0.19 4.36 5.35
N ILE A 143 -0.82 4.27 6.20
CA ILE A 143 -0.80 4.92 7.52
C ILE A 143 0.28 4.30 8.42
N LYS A 144 0.39 2.99 8.47
CA LYS A 144 1.30 2.27 9.37
C LYS A 144 2.76 2.35 8.92
N PHE A 145 3.04 2.04 7.67
CA PHE A 145 4.42 1.91 7.18
C PHE A 145 5.00 3.19 6.58
N LYS A 146 4.19 4.04 5.96
CA LYS A 146 4.64 5.34 5.43
C LYS A 146 4.65 6.42 6.53
N LEU A 147 3.59 6.48 7.35
CA LEU A 147 3.42 7.54 8.33
C LEU A 147 3.88 7.16 9.73
N GLY A 148 4.13 5.87 10.00
CA GLY A 148 4.47 5.36 11.33
C GLY A 148 3.34 5.59 12.34
N LYS A 149 2.09 5.57 11.89
CA LYS A 149 0.89 5.84 12.71
C LYS A 149 -0.09 4.67 12.60
N GLU A 150 -1.11 4.69 13.42
CA GLU A 150 -2.25 3.79 13.31
C GLU A 150 -3.47 4.55 12.76
N VAL A 151 -4.40 3.84 12.12
CA VAL A 151 -5.71 4.40 11.78
C VAL A 151 -6.38 4.82 13.09
N ARG A 152 -6.97 6.00 13.11
CA ARG A 152 -7.58 6.56 14.33
C ARG A 152 -8.64 5.60 14.88
N ASN A 153 -8.41 5.13 16.10
CA ASN A 153 -9.32 4.19 16.76
C ASN A 153 -10.72 4.78 16.92
N SER A 154 -11.73 3.97 16.69
CA SER A 154 -13.10 4.19 17.08
C SER A 154 -13.46 3.27 18.25
N GLN A 155 -14.21 3.79 19.22
CA GLN A 155 -14.64 2.98 20.38
C GLN A 155 -15.93 2.19 20.12
N ASN A 156 -16.60 2.40 18.97
CA ASN A 156 -17.95 1.92 18.72
C ASN A 156 -18.08 1.21 17.37
N LEU A 157 -17.15 0.30 17.05
CA LEU A 157 -17.29 -0.54 15.89
C LEU A 157 -18.47 -1.50 16.04
N SER A 158 -19.28 -1.66 15.00
CA SER A 158 -20.26 -2.73 14.90
C SER A 158 -19.55 -4.10 14.84
N LYS A 159 -20.30 -5.17 14.99
CA LYS A 159 -19.76 -6.53 14.89
C LYS A 159 -19.17 -6.82 13.51
N GLU A 160 -19.81 -6.32 12.47
CA GLU A 160 -19.40 -6.47 11.08
C GLU A 160 -18.12 -5.68 10.80
N GLU A 161 -18.03 -4.45 11.29
CA GLU A 161 -16.82 -3.60 11.16
C GLU A 161 -15.63 -4.19 11.93
N GLU A 162 -15.85 -4.77 13.12
CA GLU A 162 -14.80 -5.47 13.88
C GLU A 162 -14.29 -6.70 13.13
N GLN A 163 -15.16 -7.44 12.41
CA GLN A 163 -14.74 -8.56 11.54
C GLN A 163 -13.87 -8.06 10.38
N VAL A 164 -14.22 -6.93 9.75
CA VAL A 164 -13.40 -6.33 8.70
C VAL A 164 -12.04 -5.91 9.24
N LYS A 165 -12.00 -5.26 10.42
CA LYS A 165 -10.76 -4.86 11.09
C LYS A 165 -9.85 -6.06 11.31
N VAL A 166 -10.36 -7.14 11.87
CA VAL A 166 -9.59 -8.37 12.12
C VAL A 166 -9.03 -8.92 10.81
N LEU A 167 -9.82 -9.00 9.74
CA LEU A 167 -9.34 -9.47 8.43
C LEU A 167 -8.20 -8.60 7.86
N VAL A 168 -8.27 -7.28 8.05
CA VAL A 168 -7.24 -6.34 7.58
C VAL A 168 -5.95 -6.49 8.42
N GLU A 169 -6.09 -6.57 9.74
CA GLU A 169 -4.95 -6.71 10.66
C GLU A 169 -4.26 -8.06 10.47
N ASP A 170 -5.02 -9.16 10.40
CA ASP A 170 -4.50 -10.51 10.15
C ASP A 170 -3.75 -10.56 8.82
N PHE A 171 -4.30 -10.00 7.74
CA PHE A 171 -3.61 -9.94 6.45
C PHE A 171 -2.25 -9.23 6.55
N ILE A 172 -2.19 -8.10 7.23
CA ILE A 172 -0.95 -7.33 7.40
C ILE A 172 0.06 -8.11 8.24
N ASP A 173 -0.38 -8.73 9.32
CA ASP A 173 0.50 -9.44 10.24
C ASP A 173 1.02 -10.76 9.63
N GLU A 174 0.18 -11.52 8.94
CA GLU A 174 0.58 -12.73 8.21
C GLU A 174 1.58 -12.44 7.08
N ASN A 175 1.47 -11.28 6.44
CA ASN A 175 2.32 -10.88 5.32
C ASN A 175 3.45 -9.90 5.71
N ARG A 176 3.67 -9.68 7.01
CA ARG A 176 4.62 -8.68 7.53
C ARG A 176 6.00 -8.80 6.90
N ASN A 177 6.56 -10.00 6.80
CA ASN A 177 7.89 -10.22 6.24
C ASN A 177 7.99 -9.81 4.77
N ILE A 178 6.93 -10.04 3.99
CA ILE A 178 6.85 -9.64 2.58
C ILE A 178 6.73 -8.12 2.48
N ILE A 179 5.87 -7.52 3.31
CA ILE A 179 5.67 -6.08 3.36
C ILE A 179 6.98 -5.38 3.72
N GLU A 180 7.67 -5.83 4.77
CA GLU A 180 8.96 -5.26 5.18
C GLU A 180 10.03 -5.41 4.09
N LYS A 181 10.07 -6.55 3.38
CA LYS A 181 10.95 -6.74 2.23
C LYS A 181 10.65 -5.73 1.13
N LEU A 182 9.37 -5.54 0.76
CA LEU A 182 8.96 -4.56 -0.24
C LEU A 182 9.32 -3.12 0.17
N CYS A 183 9.31 -2.81 1.46
CA CYS A 183 9.61 -1.48 2.00
C CYS A 183 11.11 -1.18 2.11
N TRP A 184 12.00 -2.19 2.12
CA TRP A 184 13.41 -1.98 2.47
C TRP A 184 14.42 -2.64 1.53
N GLU A 185 14.03 -3.62 0.68
CA GLU A 185 14.97 -4.28 -0.23
C GLU A 185 15.32 -3.35 -1.40
N SER A 186 16.59 -2.96 -1.47
CA SER A 186 17.10 -2.03 -2.49
C SER A 186 17.36 -2.68 -3.85
N ASP A 187 17.52 -4.01 -3.90
CA ASP A 187 17.62 -4.76 -5.15
C ASP A 187 16.22 -4.98 -5.71
N GLY A 188 15.85 -4.24 -6.76
CA GLY A 188 14.52 -4.29 -7.36
C GLY A 188 14.14 -5.69 -7.86
N SER A 189 15.12 -6.47 -8.36
CA SER A 189 14.87 -7.85 -8.78
C SER A 189 14.45 -8.74 -7.62
N LYS A 190 15.08 -8.57 -6.45
CA LYS A 190 14.71 -9.30 -5.22
C LYS A 190 13.46 -8.76 -4.57
N ARG A 191 13.23 -7.45 -4.66
CA ARG A 191 12.07 -6.78 -4.06
C ARG A 191 10.78 -7.21 -4.75
N TRP A 192 10.74 -7.19 -6.08
CA TRP A 192 9.55 -7.48 -6.87
C TRP A 192 9.39 -8.94 -7.27
N MET A 193 10.47 -9.71 -7.32
CA MET A 193 10.39 -11.16 -7.51
C MET A 193 10.09 -11.81 -6.16
N LEU A 194 8.84 -11.99 -5.88
CA LEU A 194 8.32 -12.74 -4.73
C LEU A 194 8.49 -14.25 -5.00
N ASN A 195 9.72 -14.74 -4.92
CA ASN A 195 10.04 -16.14 -4.98
C ASN A 195 10.26 -16.69 -3.56
#